data_ae8d55dbdb3438d90c1303d28e36022c
#
_entry.id   ae8d55dbdb3438d90c1303d28e36022c
#
_cell.length_a   1.000
_cell.length_b   1.000
_cell.length_c   1.000
_cell.angle_alpha   90.00
_cell.angle_beta   90.00
_cell.angle_gamma   90.00
#
_symmetry.space_group_name_H-M   'P 1'
#
loop_
_entity.id
_entity.type
_entity.pdbx_description
1 polymer ?
#
loop_
_entity_poly.entity_id
_entity_poly.type
_entity_poly.pdbx_seq_one_letter_code
_entity_poly.pdbx_strand_id
1 'polypeptide(L)'
;MSFFTTEFVNFKNRCVWSWNGFVHVCKTEASMRQWIIANIISGFFTFVAPISYTEQAILLAAGILILAAECMNTAIERVVDDISHEVRSAAQQAKDAASAAVAITATAAGVTWLVILLGVYL
;
A
#
# COMPACT_ATOMS: atom_id res chain seq x y z
N MET A 1 -8.45 -36.15 -4.41
CA MET A 1 -7.41 -35.28 -3.84
C MET A 1 -7.70 -35.11 -2.36
N SER A 2 -6.71 -35.25 -1.46
CA SER A 2 -6.97 -35.08 -0.02
C SER A 2 -7.29 -33.62 0.28
N PHE A 3 -8.04 -33.33 1.35
CA PHE A 3 -8.35 -31.98 1.82
C PHE A 3 -7.09 -31.10 1.91
N PHE A 4 -6.04 -31.62 2.52
CA PHE A 4 -4.75 -30.91 2.66
C PHE A 4 -4.09 -30.57 1.32
N THR A 5 -4.18 -31.43 0.33
CA THR A 5 -3.63 -31.16 -1.01
C THR A 5 -4.39 -30.03 -1.69
N THR A 6 -5.71 -30.00 -1.55
CA THR A 6 -6.57 -28.95 -2.11
C THR A 6 -6.28 -27.60 -1.45
N GLU A 7 -6.18 -27.55 -0.12
CA GLU A 7 -5.85 -26.32 0.62
C GLU A 7 -4.46 -25.80 0.27
N PHE A 8 -3.47 -26.68 0.13
CA PHE A 8 -2.12 -26.27 -0.28
C PHE A 8 -2.11 -25.66 -1.70
N VAL A 9 -2.81 -26.28 -2.65
CA VAL A 9 -2.93 -25.75 -4.02
C VAL A 9 -3.64 -24.39 -4.01
N ASN A 10 -4.72 -24.24 -3.24
CA ASN A 10 -5.44 -22.98 -3.10
C ASN A 10 -4.56 -21.89 -2.49
N PHE A 11 -3.79 -22.20 -1.46
CA PHE A 11 -2.85 -21.26 -0.85
C PHE A 11 -1.78 -20.81 -1.84
N LYS A 12 -1.15 -21.76 -2.54
CA LYS A 12 -0.17 -21.46 -3.59
C LYS A 12 -0.75 -20.53 -4.67
N ASN A 13 -1.95 -20.82 -5.13
CA ASN A 13 -2.60 -19.98 -6.14
C ASN A 13 -2.84 -18.55 -5.63
N ARG A 14 -3.29 -18.39 -4.38
CA ARG A 14 -3.45 -17.06 -3.77
C ARG A 14 -2.13 -16.29 -3.71
N CYS A 15 -1.03 -16.93 -3.36
CA CYS A 15 0.30 -16.31 -3.38
C CYS A 15 0.70 -15.85 -4.79
N VAL A 16 0.46 -16.69 -5.79
CA VAL A 16 0.75 -16.37 -7.20
C VAL A 16 -0.10 -15.18 -7.67
N TRP A 17 -1.40 -15.18 -7.37
CA TRP A 17 -2.29 -14.08 -7.74
C TRP A 17 -1.91 -12.77 -7.07
N SER A 18 -1.55 -12.82 -5.77
CA SER A 18 -1.10 -11.64 -5.04
C SER A 18 0.18 -11.06 -5.64
N TRP A 19 1.14 -11.92 -5.98
CA TRP A 19 2.38 -11.49 -6.62
C TRP A 19 2.13 -10.88 -8.00
N ASN A 20 1.33 -11.56 -8.83
CA ASN A 20 0.99 -11.07 -10.16
C ASN A 20 0.26 -9.73 -10.12
N GLY A 21 -0.67 -9.58 -9.17
CA GLY A 21 -1.39 -8.32 -8.95
C GLY A 21 -0.45 -7.18 -8.57
N PHE A 22 0.42 -7.40 -7.59
CA PHE A 22 1.41 -6.41 -7.18
C PHE A 22 2.35 -6.00 -8.31
N VAL A 23 2.95 -6.98 -9.01
CA VAL A 23 3.83 -6.71 -10.15
C VAL A 23 3.12 -5.94 -11.27
N HIS A 24 1.84 -6.28 -11.52
CA HIS A 24 1.06 -5.59 -12.53
C HIS A 24 0.85 -4.12 -12.17
N VAL A 25 0.46 -3.82 -10.93
CA VAL A 25 0.30 -2.43 -10.44
C VAL A 25 1.63 -1.68 -10.51
N CYS A 26 2.75 -2.29 -10.10
CA CYS A 26 4.07 -1.68 -10.21
C CYS A 26 4.44 -1.28 -11.66
N LYS A 27 4.04 -2.10 -12.63
CA LYS A 27 4.33 -1.84 -14.05
C LYS A 27 3.43 -0.78 -14.65
N THR A 28 2.18 -0.71 -14.24
CA THR A 28 1.17 0.15 -14.88
C THR A 28 0.99 1.49 -14.17
N GLU A 29 1.20 1.56 -12.84
CA GLU A 29 0.92 2.76 -12.06
C GLU A 29 2.19 3.52 -11.69
N ALA A 30 2.27 4.79 -12.11
CA ALA A 30 3.38 5.66 -11.75
C ALA A 30 3.40 5.98 -10.25
N SER A 31 2.22 6.18 -9.65
CA SER A 31 2.05 6.43 -8.21
C SER A 31 2.61 5.29 -7.36
N MET A 32 2.36 4.03 -7.73
CA MET A 32 2.94 2.89 -7.04
C MET A 32 4.48 2.94 -7.04
N ARG A 33 5.09 3.25 -8.18
CA ARG A 33 6.55 3.37 -8.26
C ARG A 33 7.10 4.50 -7.39
N GLN A 34 6.39 5.63 -7.33
CA GLN A 34 6.74 6.76 -6.45
C GLN A 34 6.66 6.36 -4.98
N TRP A 35 5.61 5.64 -4.57
CA TRP A 35 5.47 5.14 -3.21
C TRP A 35 6.51 4.09 -2.86
N ILE A 36 6.90 3.22 -3.78
CA ILE A 36 8.01 2.27 -3.56
C ILE A 36 9.32 3.02 -3.29
N ILE A 37 9.64 4.04 -4.09
CA ILE A 37 10.84 4.85 -3.89
C ILE A 37 10.80 5.55 -2.53
N ALA A 38 9.66 6.19 -2.18
CA ALA A 38 9.48 6.83 -0.89
C ALA A 38 9.64 5.85 0.27
N ASN A 39 9.12 4.62 0.14
CA ASN A 39 9.28 3.56 1.13
C ASN A 39 10.73 3.09 1.29
N ILE A 40 11.48 2.97 0.20
CA ILE A 40 12.91 2.61 0.25
C ILE A 40 13.69 3.70 1.00
N ILE A 41 13.44 4.97 0.67
CA ILE A 41 14.09 6.11 1.35
C ILE A 41 13.71 6.15 2.82
N SER A 42 12.42 6.08 3.14
CA SER A 42 11.92 6.06 4.52
C SER A 42 12.50 4.87 5.29
N GLY A 43 12.47 3.68 4.69
CA GLY A 43 13.04 2.46 5.28
C GLY A 43 14.53 2.61 5.60
N PHE A 44 15.32 3.17 4.68
CA PHE A 44 16.73 3.46 4.94
C PHE A 44 16.91 4.36 6.17
N PHE A 45 16.12 5.43 6.29
CA PHE A 45 16.21 6.33 7.43
C PHE A 45 15.85 5.67 8.76
N THR A 46 15.02 4.63 8.79
CA THR A 46 14.74 3.88 10.04
C THR A 46 15.97 3.14 10.57
N PHE A 47 16.97 2.84 9.73
CA PHE A 47 18.20 2.14 10.14
C PHE A 47 19.30 3.10 10.59
N VAL A 48 19.23 4.37 10.21
CA VAL A 48 20.25 5.37 10.57
C VAL A 48 19.78 6.33 11.66
N ALA A 49 18.48 6.46 11.86
CA ALA A 49 17.92 7.29 12.93
C ALA A 49 18.09 6.60 14.31
N PRO A 50 18.31 7.37 15.40
CA PRO A 50 18.46 6.81 16.74
C PRO A 50 17.10 6.44 17.37
N ILE A 51 16.37 5.54 16.72
CA ILE A 51 15.04 5.07 17.10
C ILE A 51 15.08 3.61 17.58
N SER A 52 14.09 3.21 18.37
CA SER A 52 13.97 1.84 18.86
C SER A 52 13.51 0.87 17.75
N TYR A 53 13.75 -0.43 17.93
CA TYR A 53 13.23 -1.46 17.01
C TYR A 53 11.71 -1.46 16.91
N THR A 54 11.00 -1.09 17.97
CA THR A 54 9.54 -0.96 17.95
C THR A 54 9.11 0.18 17.04
N GLU A 55 9.71 1.34 17.15
CA GLU A 55 9.45 2.48 16.30
C GLU A 55 9.81 2.19 14.84
N GLN A 56 10.95 1.53 14.61
CA GLN A 56 11.34 1.07 13.29
C GLN A 56 10.29 0.13 12.67
N ALA A 57 9.81 -0.85 13.45
CA ALA A 57 8.79 -1.80 12.97
C ALA A 57 7.48 -1.09 12.61
N ILE A 58 7.05 -0.11 13.40
CA ILE A 58 5.85 0.69 13.14
C ILE A 58 6.00 1.48 11.84
N LEU A 59 7.14 2.13 11.63
CA LEU A 59 7.39 2.92 10.43
C LEU A 59 7.46 2.06 9.15
N LEU A 60 8.11 0.89 9.23
CA LEU A 60 8.16 -0.05 8.11
C LEU A 60 6.76 -0.60 7.79
N ALA A 61 5.97 -0.95 8.81
CA ALA A 61 4.59 -1.40 8.63
C ALA A 61 3.71 -0.30 8.00
N ALA A 62 3.83 0.95 8.47
CA ALA A 62 3.11 2.08 7.89
C ALA A 62 3.43 2.26 6.41
N GLY A 63 4.69 2.12 6.02
CA GLY A 63 5.10 2.17 4.62
C GLY A 63 4.48 1.07 3.77
N ILE A 64 4.45 -0.17 4.25
CA ILE A 64 3.82 -1.30 3.56
C ILE A 64 2.31 -1.06 3.39
N LEU A 65 1.64 -0.48 4.38
CA LEU A 65 0.22 -0.16 4.30
C LEU A 65 -0.11 0.88 3.22
N ILE A 66 0.80 1.83 2.94
CA ILE A 66 0.63 2.75 1.80
C ILE A 66 0.59 1.98 0.48
N LEU A 67 1.47 0.99 0.28
CA LEU A 67 1.49 0.17 -0.92
C LEU A 67 0.21 -0.67 -1.05
N ALA A 68 -0.31 -1.18 0.06
CA ALA A 68 -1.59 -1.90 0.08
C ALA A 68 -2.76 -0.97 -0.29
N ALA A 69 -2.80 0.25 0.25
CA ALA A 69 -3.80 1.25 -0.09
C ALA A 69 -3.74 1.61 -1.59
N GLU A 70 -2.55 1.73 -2.17
CA GLU A 70 -2.36 2.00 -3.59
C GLU A 70 -2.85 0.85 -4.48
N CYS A 71 -2.60 -0.40 -4.09
CA CYS A 71 -3.18 -1.56 -4.78
C CYS A 71 -4.71 -1.53 -4.77
N MET A 72 -5.32 -1.18 -3.65
CA MET A 72 -6.78 -1.05 -3.53
C MET A 72 -7.32 0.11 -4.34
N ASN A 73 -6.66 1.26 -4.34
CA ASN A 73 -7.01 2.41 -5.19
C ASN A 73 -7.04 2.00 -6.67
N THR A 74 -5.97 1.37 -7.15
CA THR A 74 -5.88 0.89 -8.52
C THR A 74 -6.99 -0.10 -8.85
N ALA A 75 -7.30 -1.04 -7.95
CA ALA A 75 -8.37 -2.01 -8.17
C ALA A 75 -9.74 -1.34 -8.31
N ILE A 76 -10.04 -0.34 -7.47
CA ILE A 76 -11.30 0.41 -7.52
C ILE A 76 -11.39 1.21 -8.82
N GLU A 77 -10.33 1.92 -9.22
CA GLU A 77 -10.30 2.66 -10.47
C GLU A 77 -10.59 1.77 -11.68
N ARG A 78 -9.98 0.59 -11.72
CA ARG A 78 -10.18 -0.37 -12.82
C ARG A 78 -11.59 -0.94 -12.86
N VAL A 79 -12.15 -1.29 -11.71
CA VAL A 79 -13.55 -1.77 -11.64
C VAL A 79 -14.52 -0.69 -12.08
N VAL A 80 -14.31 0.56 -11.63
CA VAL A 80 -15.17 1.69 -12.04
C VAL A 80 -15.09 1.93 -13.55
N ASP A 81 -13.90 1.88 -14.13
CA ASP A 81 -13.69 2.12 -15.57
C ASP A 81 -14.20 0.94 -16.42
N ASP A 82 -14.14 -0.29 -15.90
CA ASP A 82 -14.70 -1.48 -16.55
C ASP A 82 -16.24 -1.43 -16.63
N ILE A 83 -16.90 -0.87 -15.61
CA ILE A 83 -18.36 -0.69 -15.61
C ILE A 83 -18.79 0.32 -16.69
N SER A 84 -18.13 1.46 -16.79
CA SER A 84 -18.40 2.49 -17.79
C SER A 84 -17.31 3.56 -17.78
N HIS A 85 -16.93 4.03 -18.96
CA HIS A 85 -16.05 5.20 -19.14
C HIS A 85 -16.80 6.54 -19.10
N GLU A 86 -18.13 6.53 -18.98
CA GLU A 86 -18.90 7.76 -18.86
C GLU A 86 -18.62 8.47 -17.54
N VAL A 87 -18.59 9.82 -17.59
CA VAL A 87 -18.44 10.65 -16.39
C VAL A 87 -19.73 10.60 -15.58
N ARG A 88 -19.65 9.94 -14.43
CA ARG A 88 -20.78 9.77 -13.48
C ARG A 88 -20.36 10.21 -12.09
N SER A 89 -21.24 10.92 -11.40
CA SER A 89 -20.96 11.42 -10.05
C SER A 89 -20.56 10.31 -9.06
N ALA A 90 -21.26 9.18 -9.08
CA ALA A 90 -20.94 8.03 -8.21
C ALA A 90 -19.58 7.40 -8.54
N ALA A 91 -19.22 7.32 -9.81
CA ALA A 91 -17.91 6.83 -10.27
C ALA A 91 -16.78 7.75 -9.77
N GLN A 92 -16.95 9.05 -9.90
CA GLN A 92 -15.99 10.04 -9.41
C GLN A 92 -15.84 9.95 -7.89
N GLN A 93 -16.94 9.90 -7.13
CA GLN A 93 -16.90 9.76 -5.68
C GLN A 93 -16.17 8.48 -5.23
N ALA A 94 -16.37 7.36 -5.92
CA ALA A 94 -15.68 6.11 -5.61
C ALA A 94 -14.16 6.22 -5.81
N LYS A 95 -13.73 6.81 -6.93
CA LYS A 95 -12.30 7.03 -7.23
C LYS A 95 -11.68 8.02 -6.24
N ASP A 96 -12.37 9.12 -5.92
CA ASP A 96 -11.88 10.12 -4.96
C ASP A 96 -11.73 9.51 -3.55
N ALA A 97 -12.70 8.69 -3.12
CA ALA A 97 -12.62 8.00 -1.84
C ALA A 97 -11.44 7.00 -1.79
N ALA A 98 -11.20 6.27 -2.86
CA ALA A 98 -10.07 5.35 -2.96
C ALA A 98 -8.72 6.10 -2.93
N SER A 99 -8.61 7.21 -3.64
CA SER A 99 -7.44 8.09 -3.59
C SER A 99 -7.24 8.70 -2.21
N ALA A 100 -8.32 9.11 -1.53
CA ALA A 100 -8.26 9.62 -0.16
C ALA A 100 -7.71 8.58 0.82
N ALA A 101 -8.00 7.28 0.64
CA ALA A 101 -7.45 6.23 1.47
C ALA A 101 -5.91 6.17 1.39
N VAL A 102 -5.33 6.35 0.21
CA VAL A 102 -3.87 6.43 0.03
C VAL A 102 -3.32 7.65 0.76
N ALA A 103 -3.94 8.82 0.57
CA ALA A 103 -3.50 10.07 1.21
C ALA A 103 -3.56 9.99 2.75
N ILE A 104 -4.62 9.40 3.30
CA ILE A 104 -4.79 9.21 4.76
C ILE A 104 -3.70 8.26 5.29
N THR A 105 -3.43 7.16 4.61
CA THR A 105 -2.40 6.20 5.02
C THR A 105 -1.00 6.82 4.97
N ALA A 106 -0.71 7.60 3.93
CA ALA A 106 0.55 8.34 3.82
C ALA A 106 0.68 9.41 4.91
N THR A 107 -0.40 10.13 5.22
CA THR A 107 -0.44 11.10 6.33
C THR A 107 -0.18 10.42 7.66
N ALA A 108 -0.77 9.25 7.91
CA ALA A 108 -0.52 8.47 9.13
C ALA A 108 0.97 8.10 9.28
N ALA A 109 1.62 7.67 8.19
CA ALA A 109 3.06 7.39 8.20
C ALA A 109 3.88 8.65 8.49
N GLY A 110 3.53 9.80 7.90
CA GLY A 110 4.19 11.08 8.15
C GLY A 110 4.04 11.57 9.60
N VAL A 111 2.84 11.44 10.17
CA VAL A 111 2.57 11.75 11.58
C VAL A 111 3.37 10.81 12.50
N THR A 112 3.45 9.53 12.17
CA THR A 112 4.25 8.57 12.94
C THR A 112 5.73 8.98 12.96
N TRP A 113 6.30 9.33 11.80
CA TRP A 113 7.66 9.88 11.73
C TRP A 113 7.83 11.13 12.61
N LEU A 114 6.91 12.06 12.48
CA LEU A 114 6.97 13.33 13.26
C LEU A 114 6.98 13.05 14.76
N VAL A 115 6.06 12.23 15.25
CA VAL A 115 5.94 11.91 16.69
C VAL A 115 7.20 11.22 17.21
N ILE A 116 7.74 10.26 16.46
CA ILE A 116 8.96 9.54 16.84
C ILE A 116 10.16 10.50 16.90
N LEU A 117 10.34 11.31 15.86
CA LEU A 117 11.47 12.27 15.84
C LEU A 117 11.36 13.33 16.92
N LEU A 118 10.17 13.83 17.24
CA LEU A 118 9.96 14.72 18.39
C LEU A 118 10.34 14.04 19.69
N GLY A 119 10.00 12.77 19.88
CA GLY A 119 10.37 12.02 21.08
C GLY A 119 11.88 11.73 21.21
N VAL A 120 12.61 11.72 20.08
CA VAL A 120 14.07 11.50 20.07
C VAL A 120 14.85 12.79 20.32
N TYR A 121 14.36 13.94 19.82
CA TYR A 121 15.15 15.18 19.81
C TYR A 121 14.62 16.27 20.75
N LEU A 122 13.47 16.11 21.39
CA LEU A 122 12.92 17.01 22.41
C LEU A 122 12.80 16.31 23.77
#